data_85c21e203aee350226c3cbd6be307b03
#
_entry.id   85c21e203aee350226c3cbd6be307b03
#
_cell.length_a   1.000
_cell.length_b   1.000
_cell.length_c   1.000
_cell.angle_alpha   90.00
_cell.angle_beta   90.00
_cell.angle_gamma   90.00
#
_symmetry.space_group_name_H-M   'P 1'
#
loop_
_entity.id
_entity.type
_entity.pdbx_description
1 polymer ?
#
loop_
_entity_poly.entity_id
_entity_poly.type
_entity_poly.pdbx_seq_one_letter_code
_entity_poly.pdbx_strand_id
1 'polypeptide(L)' 'LSARLFTKDVSCAHRVAAAIDSGIVWVNTWMLRDLRIPFGGMKSSGVGREGGFKSLQFFTEIKNVCVKI' A
#
# COMPACT_ATOMS: atom_id res chain seq x y z
N LEU A 1 7.44 5.81 0.39
CA LEU A 1 7.29 7.13 -0.20
C LEU A 1 5.94 7.26 -0.89
N SER A 2 5.57 8.49 -1.21
CA SER A 2 4.24 8.79 -1.73
C SER A 2 4.32 9.72 -2.93
N ALA A 3 3.25 9.73 -3.72
CA ALA A 3 3.06 10.65 -4.81
C ALA A 3 1.66 11.27 -4.74
N ARG A 4 1.51 12.44 -5.33
CA ARG A 4 0.24 13.13 -5.47
C ARG A 4 0.00 13.46 -6.93
N LEU A 5 -1.26 13.29 -7.36
CA LEU A 5 -1.67 13.52 -8.73
C LEU A 5 -2.96 14.33 -8.71
N PHE A 6 -3.03 15.36 -9.53
CA PHE A 6 -4.22 16.20 -9.64
C PHE A 6 -4.68 16.21 -11.09
N THR A 7 -5.88 15.72 -11.35
CA THR A 7 -6.49 15.69 -12.68
C THR A 7 -8.01 15.55 -12.56
N LYS A 8 -8.71 16.07 -13.56
CA LYS A 8 -10.16 15.88 -13.71
C LYS A 8 -10.48 14.68 -14.61
N ASP A 9 -9.48 14.12 -15.28
CA ASP A 9 -9.64 12.99 -16.19
C ASP A 9 -9.39 11.68 -15.43
N VAL A 10 -10.44 10.89 -15.23
CA VAL A 10 -10.37 9.60 -14.52
C VAL A 10 -9.43 8.62 -15.23
N SER A 11 -9.47 8.60 -16.56
CA SER A 11 -8.60 7.72 -17.34
C SER A 11 -7.12 8.07 -17.12
N CYS A 12 -6.78 9.35 -17.12
CA CYS A 12 -5.45 9.84 -16.80
C CYS A 12 -5.04 9.46 -15.37
N ALA A 13 -5.96 9.62 -14.42
CA ALA A 13 -5.70 9.29 -13.01
C ALA A 13 -5.25 7.84 -12.85
N HIS A 14 -5.97 6.90 -13.41
CA HIS A 14 -5.63 5.48 -13.31
C HIS A 14 -4.34 5.12 -14.06
N ARG A 15 -4.17 5.66 -15.27
CA ARG A 15 -2.98 5.37 -16.09
C ARG A 15 -1.71 5.87 -15.43
N VAL A 16 -1.71 7.11 -14.95
CA VAL A 16 -0.53 7.71 -14.33
C VAL A 16 -0.26 7.10 -12.96
N ALA A 17 -1.30 6.86 -12.16
CA ALA A 17 -1.14 6.22 -10.86
C ALA A 17 -0.50 4.83 -10.99
N ALA A 18 -0.89 4.06 -12.00
CA ALA A 18 -0.31 2.74 -12.25
C ALA A 18 1.15 2.81 -12.71
N ALA A 19 1.55 3.89 -13.38
CA ALA A 19 2.90 4.07 -13.90
C ALA A 19 3.89 4.59 -12.85
N ILE A 20 3.41 5.24 -11.80
CA ILE A 20 4.27 5.80 -10.75
C ILE A 20 4.78 4.69 -9.83
N ASP A 21 6.09 4.63 -9.63
CA ASP A 21 6.73 3.70 -8.68
C ASP A 21 6.75 4.30 -7.27
N SER A 22 5.60 4.30 -6.63
CA SER A 22 5.44 4.80 -5.27
C SER A 22 4.53 3.88 -4.47
N GLY A 23 4.79 3.73 -3.19
CA GLY A 23 4.01 2.84 -2.33
C GLY A 23 2.58 3.28 -2.13
N ILE A 24 2.32 4.58 -2.26
CA ILE A 24 0.97 5.15 -2.24
C ILE A 24 0.90 6.30 -3.23
N VAL A 25 -0.22 6.39 -3.93
CA VAL A 25 -0.53 7.50 -4.84
C VAL A 25 -1.88 8.08 -4.45
N TRP A 26 -1.90 9.36 -4.10
CA TRP A 26 -3.14 10.10 -3.85
C TRP A 26 -3.55 10.85 -5.11
N VAL A 27 -4.80 10.66 -5.51
CA VAL A 27 -5.39 11.39 -6.65
C VAL A 27 -6.37 12.41 -6.12
N ASN A 28 -6.13 13.68 -6.46
CA ASN A 28 -6.96 14.83 -6.08
C ASN A 28 -7.10 15.03 -4.57
N THR A 29 -6.19 14.48 -3.78
CA THR A 29 -6.19 14.60 -2.33
C THR A 29 -4.79 14.39 -1.78
N TRP A 30 -4.65 14.58 -0.47
CA TRP A 30 -3.42 14.27 0.25
C TRP A 30 -3.74 13.85 1.67
N MET A 31 -3.05 12.82 2.14
CA MET A 31 -3.20 12.27 3.49
C MET A 31 -4.59 11.70 3.78
N LEU A 32 -5.41 11.48 2.77
CA LEU A 32 -6.62 10.67 2.92
C LEU A 32 -6.19 9.21 2.97
N ARG A 33 -6.26 8.61 4.13
CA ARG A 33 -5.77 7.25 4.31
C ARG A 33 -6.56 6.50 5.38
N ASP A 34 -6.43 5.18 5.31
CA ASP A 34 -6.96 4.25 6.29
C ASP A 34 -5.79 3.40 6.76
N LEU A 35 -5.58 3.30 8.07
CA LEU A 35 -4.47 2.54 8.64
C LEU A 35 -4.56 1.04 8.41
N ARG A 36 -5.70 0.56 7.94
CA ARG A 36 -5.88 -0.84 7.54
C ARG A 36 -5.30 -1.16 6.17
N ILE A 37 -4.94 -0.14 5.40
CA ILE A 37 -4.42 -0.28 4.05
C ILE A 37 -2.89 -0.35 4.11
N PRO A 38 -2.25 -1.28 3.39
CA PRO A 38 -0.80 -1.38 3.37
C PRO A 38 -0.13 -0.12 2.82
N PHE A 39 0.97 0.25 3.44
CA PHE A 39 1.80 1.38 3.04
C PHE A 39 3.27 0.98 3.06
N GLY A 40 4.05 1.44 2.09
CA GLY A 40 5.47 1.17 2.06
C GLY A 40 6.15 1.82 0.86
N GLY A 41 7.46 1.64 0.79
CA GLY A 41 8.25 2.16 -0.32
C GLY A 41 8.33 1.21 -1.50
N MET A 42 8.81 1.73 -2.62
CA MET A 42 9.15 0.97 -3.80
C MET A 42 10.65 1.05 -4.04
N LYS A 43 11.21 0.04 -4.71
CA LYS A 43 12.62 0.01 -5.08
C LYS A 43 13.53 0.29 -3.89
N SER A 44 14.43 1.26 -3.97
CA SER A 44 15.38 1.61 -2.93
C SER A 44 14.76 2.32 -1.73
N SER A 45 13.49 2.72 -1.81
CA SER A 45 12.79 3.37 -0.69
C SER A 45 12.48 2.43 0.46
N GLY A 46 12.48 1.13 0.22
CA GLY A 46 12.28 0.15 1.27
C GLY A 46 11.65 -1.14 0.79
N VAL A 47 11.59 -2.10 1.69
CA VAL A 47 10.95 -3.39 1.46
C VAL A 47 9.83 -3.57 2.48
N GLY A 48 8.88 -4.45 2.16
CA GLY A 48 7.75 -4.74 3.03
C GLY A 48 6.68 -3.67 2.99
N ARG A 49 5.69 -3.86 3.82
CA ARG A 49 4.55 -2.94 3.95
C ARG A 49 4.15 -2.83 5.41
N GLU A 50 3.76 -1.63 5.84
CA GLU A 50 3.14 -1.44 7.14
C GLU A 50 1.65 -1.21 7.00
N GLY A 51 0.91 -1.42 8.07
CA GLY A 51 -0.54 -1.26 8.09
C GLY A 51 -1.30 -2.49 7.62
N GLY A 52 -2.47 -2.69 8.21
CA GLY A 52 -3.37 -3.77 7.87
C GLY A 52 -2.80 -5.16 8.09
N PHE A 53 -3.40 -6.12 7.40
CA PHE A 53 -3.03 -7.52 7.51
C PHE A 53 -1.61 -7.81 7.00
N LYS A 54 -1.13 -7.02 6.05
CA LYS A 54 0.23 -7.18 5.51
C LYS A 54 1.30 -6.89 6.56
N SER A 55 1.06 -5.93 7.44
CA SER A 55 1.96 -5.66 8.56
C SER A 55 2.03 -6.84 9.51
N LEU A 56 0.88 -7.42 9.83
CA LEU A 56 0.82 -8.62 10.66
C LEU A 56 1.63 -9.77 10.06
N GLN A 57 1.48 -10.03 8.77
CA GLN A 57 2.23 -11.08 8.08
C GLN A 57 3.74 -10.82 8.08
N PHE A 58 4.15 -9.58 7.97
CA PHE A 58 5.57 -9.20 7.93
C PHE A 58 6.28 -9.48 9.26
N PHE A 59 5.61 -9.22 10.40
CA PHE A 59 6.22 -9.34 11.72
C PHE A 59 5.96 -10.66 12.41
N THR A 60 5.27 -11.59 11.76
CA THR A 60 4.92 -12.90 12.33
C THR A 60 5.26 -14.01 11.37
N GLU A 61 5.29 -15.23 11.89
CA GLU A 61 5.39 -16.43 11.07
C GLU A 61 4.09 -17.20 11.14
N ILE A 62 3.70 -17.76 9.98
CA ILE A 62 2.48 -18.56 9.88
C ILE A 62 2.74 -19.92 10.47
N LYS A 63 1.84 -20.34 11.35
CA LYS A 63 1.92 -21.66 11.98
C LYS A 63 0.56 -22.34 11.95
N ASN A 64 0.55 -23.59 11.57
CA ASN A 64 -0.67 -24.38 11.63
C ASN A 64 -0.66 -25.23 12.91
N VAL A 65 -1.73 -25.14 13.69
CA VAL A 65 -1.94 -25.96 14.88
C VAL A 65 -3.25 -26.71 14.70
N CYS A 66 -3.16 -28.04 14.68
CA CYS A 66 -4.33 -28.92 14.56
C CYS A 66 -4.46 -29.75 15.85
N VAL A 67 -5.61 -29.63 16.52
CA VAL A 67 -5.90 -30.38 17.74
C VAL A 67 -7.16 -31.20 17.53
N LYS A 68 -7.05 -32.50 17.73
CA LYS A 68 -8.22 -33.40 17.75
C LYS A 68 -8.61 -33.66 19.21
N ILE A 69 -9.85 -33.37 19.49
CA ILE A 69 -10.41 -33.58 20.84
C ILE A 69 -11.31 -34.83 20.83
#